data_a89a5311afbe5c6953639d8aca05e51b
#
_entry.id   a89a5311afbe5c6953639d8aca05e51b
#
_cell.length_a   1.000
_cell.length_b   1.000
_cell.length_c   1.000
_cell.angle_alpha   90.00
_cell.angle_beta   90.00
_cell.angle_gamma   90.00
#
_symmetry.space_group_name_H-M   'P 1'
#
loop_
_entity.id
_entity.type
_entity.pdbx_description
1 polymer ?
#
loop_
_entity_poly.entity_id
_entity_poly.type
_entity_poly.pdbx_seq_one_letter_code
_entity_poly.pdbx_strand_id
1 'polypeptide(L)'
;ESLFKMSPLISVYITNYNYARFLKKAIDSVLSQSFHDYELLIIDDGSTDDSKKIIGSYGSNPKVKIIYQHNKGLNVTNNIAIRAAVGKYIIRLDADDYFAANALEQMSGKLEANPELGMVFPNYYYIDEKDQVIGEEIRHDFDNNEVSLLDQPAHGACTMIRTDFLNKIGGYDESFNCQDGYELWIKFTQGYKVTNLKEPLFYYRKHGSNLTSNEEMILQTRAKINQKYINKLQTNNSTLAIIPIRGGDKDLAFQTINGVNILTAKINMLLRSTYVEKIIISSPDSRIEKYITPYKTKKNVLFHFRNETEARINDNLNATIFDISNKFGNNVANLAIITLEYPLIRREHIDDAINTMALFGTDSIVSVRPDNAIFYQHHGDGLHPILNRDKFTKLEREALFKQLGGITAVRKVVFDESKQTLSGRVGHVVIDQKAALGLFSNIDFEIISDITKKNQSSNKTNDVIEQ
;
A
#
# COMPACT_ATOMS: atom_id res chain seq x y z
N GLU A 1 38.19 10.53 -38.45
CA GLU A 1 36.94 11.18 -38.02
C GLU A 1 36.23 10.26 -37.06
N SER A 2 36.37 10.47 -35.76
CA SER A 2 35.59 9.73 -34.77
C SER A 2 34.15 10.27 -34.83
N LEU A 3 33.27 9.52 -35.43
CA LEU A 3 31.83 9.70 -35.29
C LEU A 3 31.51 9.58 -33.79
N PHE A 4 31.30 10.69 -33.12
CA PHE A 4 30.67 10.72 -31.80
C PHE A 4 29.32 10.01 -31.97
N LYS A 5 29.25 8.74 -31.57
CA LYS A 5 27.99 7.99 -31.54
C LYS A 5 27.16 8.68 -30.48
N MET A 6 26.23 9.55 -30.90
CA MET A 6 25.31 10.22 -29.97
C MET A 6 24.58 9.12 -29.17
N SER A 7 24.56 9.27 -27.86
CA SER A 7 23.80 8.34 -27.00
C SER A 7 22.34 8.39 -27.39
N PRO A 8 21.62 7.27 -27.42
CA PRO A 8 20.20 7.27 -27.73
C PRO A 8 19.43 8.11 -26.70
N LEU A 9 18.28 8.65 -27.13
CA LEU A 9 17.43 9.45 -26.24
C LEU A 9 16.85 8.60 -25.12
N ILE A 10 16.47 7.36 -25.42
CA ILE A 10 15.75 6.47 -24.48
C ILE A 10 16.52 5.16 -24.31
N SER A 11 16.70 4.74 -23.06
CA SER A 11 17.05 3.36 -22.72
C SER A 11 15.77 2.62 -22.29
N VAL A 12 15.31 1.70 -23.10
CA VAL A 12 14.26 0.75 -22.72
C VAL A 12 14.93 -0.47 -22.12
N TYR A 13 14.41 -0.99 -21.00
CA TYR A 13 14.89 -2.27 -20.47
C TYR A 13 13.74 -3.22 -20.16
N ILE A 14 13.97 -4.51 -20.46
CA ILE A 14 13.07 -5.60 -20.15
C ILE A 14 13.69 -6.45 -19.05
N THR A 15 12.97 -6.66 -17.95
CA THR A 15 13.32 -7.61 -16.91
C THR A 15 12.62 -8.93 -17.17
N ASN A 16 13.36 -10.03 -17.16
CA ASN A 16 12.82 -11.37 -17.41
C ASN A 16 13.29 -12.40 -16.38
N TYR A 17 12.36 -13.18 -15.86
CA TYR A 17 12.62 -14.39 -15.09
C TYR A 17 11.50 -15.41 -15.32
N ASN A 18 11.79 -16.44 -16.18
CA ASN A 18 10.86 -17.52 -16.51
C ASN A 18 9.53 -17.06 -17.19
N TYR A 19 9.60 -16.05 -18.06
CA TYR A 19 8.46 -15.57 -18.84
C TYR A 19 8.59 -15.84 -20.34
N ALA A 20 9.28 -16.92 -20.75
CA ALA A 20 9.48 -17.29 -22.17
C ALA A 20 8.19 -17.21 -23.00
N ARG A 21 7.05 -17.59 -22.41
CA ARG A 21 5.74 -17.59 -23.07
C ARG A 21 5.32 -16.21 -23.63
N PHE A 22 5.66 -15.13 -22.91
CA PHE A 22 5.21 -13.77 -23.25
C PHE A 22 6.34 -12.90 -23.79
N LEU A 23 7.59 -13.24 -23.49
CA LEU A 23 8.79 -12.46 -23.72
C LEU A 23 8.96 -11.98 -25.16
N LYS A 24 8.66 -12.85 -26.15
CA LYS A 24 8.76 -12.48 -27.55
C LYS A 24 7.88 -11.27 -27.88
N LYS A 25 6.64 -11.23 -27.38
CA LYS A 25 5.71 -10.12 -27.62
C LYS A 25 6.19 -8.83 -26.94
N ALA A 26 6.73 -8.93 -25.75
CA ALA A 26 7.34 -7.80 -25.05
C ALA A 26 8.47 -7.18 -25.89
N ILE A 27 9.43 -7.99 -26.34
CA ILE A 27 10.56 -7.53 -27.17
C ILE A 27 10.07 -6.92 -28.48
N ASP A 28 9.19 -7.60 -29.21
CA ASP A 28 8.66 -7.14 -30.50
C ASP A 28 7.91 -5.80 -30.35
N SER A 29 7.19 -5.57 -29.24
CA SER A 29 6.51 -4.31 -28.98
C SER A 29 7.45 -3.12 -28.83
N VAL A 30 8.66 -3.35 -28.32
CA VAL A 30 9.69 -2.31 -28.26
C VAL A 30 10.33 -2.09 -29.64
N LEU A 31 10.64 -3.17 -30.36
CA LEU A 31 11.31 -3.07 -31.66
C LEU A 31 10.40 -2.48 -32.77
N SER A 32 9.09 -2.51 -32.56
CA SER A 32 8.08 -1.96 -33.49
C SER A 32 7.59 -0.55 -33.12
N GLN A 33 8.22 0.14 -32.16
CA GLN A 33 7.86 1.51 -31.78
C GLN A 33 8.02 2.51 -32.94
N SER A 34 7.11 3.49 -33.01
CA SER A 34 7.19 4.60 -34.00
C SER A 34 8.42 5.49 -33.77
N PHE A 35 8.87 5.61 -32.53
CA PHE A 35 10.08 6.32 -32.15
C PHE A 35 11.31 5.43 -32.27
N HIS A 36 12.42 5.92 -32.90
CA HIS A 36 13.55 5.07 -33.25
C HIS A 36 14.86 5.37 -32.54
N ASP A 37 14.97 6.49 -31.82
CA ASP A 37 16.18 6.87 -31.08
C ASP A 37 16.22 6.28 -29.66
N TYR A 38 16.36 4.94 -29.62
CA TYR A 38 16.44 4.18 -28.36
C TYR A 38 17.41 3.01 -28.45
N GLU A 39 17.87 2.54 -27.29
CA GLU A 39 18.46 1.22 -27.08
C GLU A 39 17.51 0.32 -26.31
N LEU A 40 17.64 -1.00 -26.45
CA LEU A 40 16.90 -2.01 -25.70
C LEU A 40 17.85 -2.90 -24.90
N LEU A 41 17.76 -2.84 -23.59
CA LEU A 41 18.47 -3.72 -22.67
C LEU A 41 17.54 -4.88 -22.32
N ILE A 42 17.93 -6.12 -22.57
CA ILE A 42 17.18 -7.31 -22.14
C ILE A 42 17.99 -7.99 -21.03
N ILE A 43 17.42 -8.04 -19.83
CA ILE A 43 18.09 -8.60 -18.66
C ILE A 43 17.36 -9.86 -18.23
N ASP A 44 18.04 -11.00 -18.36
CA ASP A 44 17.57 -12.29 -17.90
C ASP A 44 18.11 -12.58 -16.51
N ASP A 45 17.24 -12.61 -15.51
CA ASP A 45 17.58 -12.82 -14.11
C ASP A 45 17.66 -14.31 -13.73
N GLY A 46 18.37 -15.08 -14.56
CA GLY A 46 18.65 -16.49 -14.28
C GLY A 46 17.52 -17.46 -14.64
N SER A 47 16.79 -17.20 -15.74
CA SER A 47 15.71 -18.07 -16.20
C SER A 47 16.19 -19.51 -16.49
N THR A 48 15.30 -20.44 -16.22
CA THR A 48 15.48 -21.90 -16.44
C THR A 48 14.59 -22.44 -17.56
N ASP A 49 13.70 -21.61 -18.09
CA ASP A 49 12.84 -21.90 -19.24
C ASP A 49 13.52 -21.56 -20.59
N ASP A 50 12.76 -21.52 -21.68
CA ASP A 50 13.26 -21.18 -23.02
C ASP A 50 13.60 -19.70 -23.22
N SER A 51 13.56 -18.86 -22.18
CA SER A 51 13.82 -17.40 -22.27
C SER A 51 15.16 -17.09 -22.95
N LYS A 52 16.24 -17.79 -22.58
CA LYS A 52 17.58 -17.57 -23.14
C LYS A 52 17.64 -17.80 -24.66
N LYS A 53 16.91 -18.82 -25.15
CA LYS A 53 16.83 -19.12 -26.58
C LYS A 53 16.10 -17.99 -27.32
N ILE A 54 14.98 -17.50 -26.76
CA ILE A 54 14.22 -16.38 -27.34
C ILE A 54 15.09 -15.13 -27.36
N ILE A 55 15.69 -14.75 -26.24
CA ILE A 55 16.56 -13.56 -26.13
C ILE A 55 17.72 -13.62 -27.11
N GLY A 56 18.36 -14.79 -27.22
CA GLY A 56 19.50 -15.03 -28.10
C GLY A 56 19.17 -14.78 -29.59
N SER A 57 17.92 -14.98 -30.01
CA SER A 57 17.48 -14.71 -31.40
C SER A 57 17.51 -13.21 -31.78
N TYR A 58 17.54 -12.30 -30.81
CA TYR A 58 17.64 -10.87 -31.03
C TYR A 58 19.06 -10.30 -30.93
N GLY A 59 20.05 -11.15 -30.62
CA GLY A 59 21.44 -10.72 -30.39
C GLY A 59 22.14 -10.04 -31.56
N SER A 60 21.68 -10.24 -32.80
CA SER A 60 22.19 -9.56 -33.97
C SER A 60 21.59 -8.15 -34.21
N ASN A 61 20.56 -7.77 -33.48
CA ASN A 61 19.94 -6.46 -33.62
C ASN A 61 20.83 -5.37 -32.98
N PRO A 62 21.28 -4.35 -33.71
CA PRO A 62 22.21 -3.35 -33.21
C PRO A 62 21.66 -2.47 -32.07
N LYS A 63 20.35 -2.43 -31.88
CA LYS A 63 19.70 -1.73 -30.75
C LYS A 63 19.64 -2.57 -29.48
N VAL A 64 19.83 -3.90 -29.57
CA VAL A 64 19.63 -4.83 -28.45
C VAL A 64 20.96 -5.10 -27.74
N LYS A 65 20.94 -4.95 -26.43
CA LYS A 65 22.01 -5.38 -25.51
C LYS A 65 21.43 -6.40 -24.56
N ILE A 66 22.11 -7.53 -24.40
CA ILE A 66 21.65 -8.65 -23.59
C ILE A 66 22.55 -8.80 -22.37
N ILE A 67 21.93 -8.93 -21.20
CA ILE A 67 22.60 -9.18 -19.93
C ILE A 67 22.02 -10.46 -19.32
N TYR A 68 22.87 -11.45 -19.07
CA TYR A 68 22.51 -12.68 -18.35
C TYR A 68 23.11 -12.62 -16.95
N GLN A 69 22.33 -12.95 -15.94
CA GLN A 69 22.81 -13.02 -14.55
C GLN A 69 22.19 -14.21 -13.81
N HIS A 70 22.71 -14.52 -12.63
CA HIS A 70 22.00 -15.38 -11.67
C HIS A 70 20.85 -14.61 -11.06
N ASN A 71 19.80 -15.28 -10.64
CA ASN A 71 18.63 -14.63 -10.02
C ASN A 71 19.07 -13.80 -8.80
N LYS A 72 18.81 -12.50 -8.88
CA LYS A 72 19.12 -11.50 -7.86
C LYS A 72 17.89 -10.73 -7.41
N GLY A 73 16.77 -10.96 -8.07
CA GLY A 73 15.51 -10.26 -7.82
C GLY A 73 15.35 -8.95 -8.59
N LEU A 74 14.12 -8.44 -8.60
CA LEU A 74 13.69 -7.34 -9.47
C LEU A 74 14.45 -6.05 -9.18
N ASN A 75 14.62 -5.65 -7.91
CA ASN A 75 15.25 -4.37 -7.58
C ASN A 75 16.74 -4.32 -7.94
N VAL A 76 17.46 -5.43 -7.75
CA VAL A 76 18.85 -5.56 -8.20
C VAL A 76 18.91 -5.48 -9.73
N THR A 77 17.99 -6.17 -10.43
CA THR A 77 17.90 -6.16 -11.89
C THR A 77 17.60 -4.76 -12.43
N ASN A 78 16.67 -4.02 -11.79
CA ASN A 78 16.40 -2.62 -12.12
C ASN A 78 17.67 -1.74 -11.99
N ASN A 79 18.43 -1.90 -10.92
CA ASN A 79 19.66 -1.13 -10.72
C ASN A 79 20.77 -1.50 -11.71
N ILE A 80 20.83 -2.75 -12.15
CA ILE A 80 21.74 -3.17 -13.24
C ILE A 80 21.34 -2.46 -14.53
N ALA A 81 20.03 -2.39 -14.86
CA ALA A 81 19.54 -1.64 -16.00
C ALA A 81 19.92 -0.17 -15.94
N ILE A 82 19.74 0.48 -14.79
CA ILE A 82 20.09 1.90 -14.59
C ILE A 82 21.58 2.14 -14.84
N ARG A 83 22.46 1.27 -14.34
CA ARG A 83 23.91 1.37 -14.57
C ARG A 83 24.34 1.12 -16.02
N ALA A 84 23.58 0.30 -16.76
CA ALA A 84 23.85 -0.03 -18.15
C ALA A 84 23.25 0.96 -19.15
N ALA A 85 22.22 1.71 -18.72
CA ALA A 85 21.50 2.68 -19.54
C ALA A 85 22.39 3.90 -19.87
N VAL A 86 22.32 4.32 -21.13
CA VAL A 86 23.03 5.53 -21.61
C VAL A 86 22.09 6.61 -22.13
N GLY A 87 20.78 6.32 -22.16
CA GLY A 87 19.74 7.25 -22.60
C GLY A 87 19.47 8.36 -21.59
N LYS A 88 19.05 9.52 -22.09
CA LYS A 88 18.55 10.64 -21.27
C LYS A 88 17.34 10.22 -20.44
N TYR A 89 16.50 9.35 -20.98
CA TYR A 89 15.36 8.74 -20.35
C TYR A 89 15.54 7.23 -20.23
N ILE A 90 14.95 6.66 -19.16
CA ILE A 90 14.89 5.23 -18.94
C ILE A 90 13.45 4.79 -18.72
N ILE A 91 13.07 3.64 -19.28
CA ILE A 91 11.73 3.07 -19.12
C ILE A 91 11.81 1.54 -19.00
N ARG A 92 11.08 0.98 -18.04
CA ARG A 92 10.95 -0.47 -17.85
C ARG A 92 9.74 -1.05 -18.59
N LEU A 93 9.92 -2.23 -19.11
CA LEU A 93 8.84 -3.11 -19.56
C LEU A 93 9.05 -4.47 -18.88
N ASP A 94 8.00 -5.03 -18.29
CA ASP A 94 8.04 -6.38 -17.75
C ASP A 94 7.82 -7.41 -18.89
N ALA A 95 8.44 -8.58 -18.76
CA ALA A 95 8.49 -9.57 -19.85
C ALA A 95 7.13 -10.20 -20.20
N ASP A 96 6.12 -10.04 -19.35
CA ASP A 96 4.75 -10.51 -19.53
C ASP A 96 3.80 -9.45 -20.12
N ASP A 97 4.29 -8.20 -20.28
CA ASP A 97 3.54 -7.04 -20.75
C ASP A 97 3.98 -6.58 -22.15
N TYR A 98 3.33 -5.56 -22.71
CA TYR A 98 3.79 -4.94 -23.96
C TYR A 98 3.33 -3.48 -24.11
N PHE A 99 4.06 -2.69 -24.91
CA PHE A 99 3.76 -1.31 -25.21
C PHE A 99 2.79 -1.14 -26.38
N ALA A 100 2.03 -0.05 -26.37
CA ALA A 100 1.39 0.48 -27.60
C ALA A 100 2.46 1.02 -28.57
N ALA A 101 2.16 1.06 -29.86
CA ALA A 101 3.14 1.38 -30.91
C ALA A 101 3.78 2.79 -30.81
N ASN A 102 3.11 3.75 -30.18
CA ASN A 102 3.55 5.14 -30.00
C ASN A 102 3.96 5.51 -28.56
N ALA A 103 4.13 4.51 -27.69
CA ALA A 103 4.39 4.75 -26.26
C ALA A 103 5.66 5.57 -26.03
N LEU A 104 6.76 5.21 -26.64
CA LEU A 104 8.04 5.92 -26.46
C LEU A 104 7.97 7.37 -26.97
N GLU A 105 7.32 7.61 -28.08
CA GLU A 105 7.14 8.94 -28.68
C GLU A 105 6.34 9.87 -27.76
N GLN A 106 5.16 9.41 -27.31
CA GLN A 106 4.28 10.21 -26.48
C GLN A 106 4.92 10.54 -25.14
N MET A 107 5.54 9.56 -24.49
CA MET A 107 6.14 9.75 -23.16
C MET A 107 7.39 10.61 -23.21
N SER A 108 8.29 10.40 -24.18
CA SER A 108 9.48 11.25 -24.32
C SER A 108 9.10 12.67 -24.75
N GLY A 109 8.13 12.85 -25.64
CA GLY A 109 7.62 14.16 -26.03
C GLY A 109 7.10 14.97 -24.83
N LYS A 110 6.37 14.34 -23.90
CA LYS A 110 5.88 15.01 -22.67
C LYS A 110 7.04 15.49 -21.79
N LEU A 111 8.08 14.67 -21.61
CA LEU A 111 9.26 15.03 -20.82
C LEU A 111 10.14 16.07 -21.51
N GLU A 112 10.32 16.02 -22.84
CA GLU A 112 11.08 17.01 -23.59
C GLU A 112 10.43 18.40 -23.53
N ALA A 113 9.10 18.46 -23.62
CA ALA A 113 8.34 19.70 -23.55
C ALA A 113 8.38 20.36 -22.16
N ASN A 114 8.71 19.60 -21.09
CA ASN A 114 8.64 20.08 -19.70
C ASN A 114 9.90 19.68 -18.92
N PRO A 115 10.95 20.49 -18.93
CA PRO A 115 12.24 20.17 -18.31
C PRO A 115 12.20 19.92 -16.80
N GLU A 116 11.20 20.47 -16.09
CA GLU A 116 11.01 20.28 -14.65
C GLU A 116 10.39 18.92 -14.29
N LEU A 117 9.75 18.24 -15.27
CA LEU A 117 9.20 16.91 -15.04
C LEU A 117 10.29 15.85 -14.99
N GLY A 118 10.28 15.05 -13.96
CA GLY A 118 11.21 13.94 -13.80
C GLY A 118 10.67 12.58 -14.22
N MET A 119 9.34 12.43 -14.24
CA MET A 119 8.68 11.15 -14.47
C MET A 119 7.35 11.36 -15.19
N VAL A 120 7.03 10.45 -16.12
CA VAL A 120 5.74 10.36 -16.78
C VAL A 120 5.29 8.90 -16.88
N PHE A 121 4.01 8.65 -16.68
CA PHE A 121 3.37 7.34 -16.82
C PHE A 121 2.00 7.48 -17.49
N PRO A 122 1.54 6.45 -18.26
CA PRO A 122 0.28 6.50 -19.00
C PRO A 122 -0.87 5.84 -18.24
N ASN A 123 -2.09 6.01 -18.74
CA ASN A 123 -3.14 5.03 -18.55
C ASN A 123 -2.76 3.71 -19.25
N TYR A 124 -3.44 2.61 -18.94
CA TYR A 124 -3.13 1.32 -19.52
C TYR A 124 -4.33 0.38 -19.57
N TYR A 125 -4.24 -0.62 -20.47
CA TYR A 125 -5.21 -1.69 -20.57
C TYR A 125 -4.79 -2.89 -19.70
N TYR A 126 -5.78 -3.50 -19.07
CA TYR A 126 -5.65 -4.87 -18.57
C TYR A 126 -5.95 -5.86 -19.69
N ILE A 127 -5.11 -6.87 -19.82
CA ILE A 127 -5.31 -7.97 -20.78
C ILE A 127 -5.24 -9.32 -20.07
N ASP A 128 -5.88 -10.31 -20.66
CA ASP A 128 -5.77 -11.71 -20.25
C ASP A 128 -4.55 -12.41 -20.86
N GLU A 129 -4.41 -13.71 -20.60
CA GLU A 129 -3.34 -14.54 -21.18
C GLU A 129 -3.40 -14.69 -22.70
N LYS A 130 -4.53 -14.37 -23.32
CA LYS A 130 -4.78 -14.43 -24.77
C LYS A 130 -4.73 -13.06 -25.45
N ASP A 131 -4.23 -12.05 -24.75
CA ASP A 131 -4.15 -10.65 -25.20
C ASP A 131 -5.51 -9.95 -25.41
N GLN A 132 -6.61 -10.50 -24.86
CA GLN A 132 -7.89 -9.82 -24.91
C GLN A 132 -7.94 -8.72 -23.86
N VAL A 133 -8.37 -7.51 -24.26
CA VAL A 133 -8.56 -6.40 -23.34
C VAL A 133 -9.75 -6.74 -22.43
N ILE A 134 -9.49 -6.74 -21.11
CA ILE A 134 -10.48 -7.07 -20.08
C ILE A 134 -10.80 -5.88 -19.16
N GLY A 135 -10.17 -4.73 -19.35
CA GLY A 135 -10.41 -3.49 -18.61
C GLY A 135 -9.38 -2.43 -18.93
N GLU A 136 -9.58 -1.26 -18.36
CA GLU A 136 -8.68 -0.10 -18.49
C GLU A 136 -8.43 0.51 -17.12
N GLU A 137 -7.20 0.94 -16.87
CA GLU A 137 -6.83 1.74 -15.70
C GLU A 137 -6.73 3.21 -16.11
N ILE A 138 -7.60 4.03 -15.54
CA ILE A 138 -7.62 5.48 -15.74
C ILE A 138 -7.06 6.14 -14.49
N ARG A 139 -6.02 6.95 -14.67
CA ARG A 139 -5.35 7.66 -13.60
C ARG A 139 -5.95 9.03 -13.36
N HIS A 140 -5.70 9.58 -12.17
CA HIS A 140 -6.00 10.97 -11.86
C HIS A 140 -5.36 11.92 -12.88
N ASP A 141 -5.93 13.09 -13.04
CA ASP A 141 -5.38 14.16 -13.86
C ASP A 141 -4.31 14.93 -13.07
N PHE A 142 -3.07 14.49 -13.18
CA PHE A 142 -1.93 15.08 -12.49
C PHE A 142 -1.51 16.46 -13.04
N ASP A 143 -2.01 16.86 -14.21
CA ASP A 143 -1.77 18.21 -14.74
C ASP A 143 -2.71 19.25 -14.09
N ASN A 144 -3.93 18.85 -13.70
CA ASN A 144 -4.95 19.73 -13.13
C ASN A 144 -5.13 19.57 -11.61
N ASN A 145 -4.64 18.48 -11.01
CA ASN A 145 -4.76 18.20 -9.60
C ASN A 145 -3.39 18.23 -8.92
N GLU A 146 -3.36 18.63 -7.66
CA GLU A 146 -2.15 18.55 -6.86
C GLU A 146 -1.74 17.08 -6.68
N VAL A 147 -0.50 16.76 -7.06
CA VAL A 147 0.07 15.42 -6.87
C VAL A 147 0.40 15.22 -5.40
N SER A 148 -0.15 14.17 -4.81
CA SER A 148 0.18 13.77 -3.46
C SER A 148 0.86 12.40 -3.42
N LEU A 149 1.54 12.10 -2.31
CA LEU A 149 2.15 10.79 -2.12
C LEU A 149 1.12 9.65 -2.11
N LEU A 150 -0.16 9.93 -1.83
CA LEU A 150 -1.25 8.96 -1.87
C LEU A 150 -1.64 8.55 -3.31
N ASP A 151 -1.37 9.41 -4.29
CA ASP A 151 -1.72 9.19 -5.70
C ASP A 151 -0.60 8.44 -6.42
N GLN A 152 -0.33 7.22 -5.99
CA GLN A 152 0.72 6.37 -6.54
C GLN A 152 0.30 5.80 -7.92
N PRO A 153 1.21 5.74 -8.93
CA PRO A 153 0.97 4.98 -10.15
C PRO A 153 0.89 3.47 -9.83
N ALA A 154 0.09 2.72 -10.60
CA ALA A 154 -0.15 1.31 -10.34
C ALA A 154 1.10 0.45 -10.50
N HIS A 155 1.99 0.81 -11.42
CA HIS A 155 3.15 0.01 -11.81
C HIS A 155 4.44 0.81 -11.87
N GLY A 156 5.57 0.14 -11.55
CA GLY A 156 6.89 0.61 -11.93
C GLY A 156 7.17 0.44 -13.42
N ALA A 157 6.56 -0.58 -14.06
CA ALA A 157 6.61 -0.75 -15.52
C ALA A 157 5.86 0.37 -16.24
N CYS A 158 6.27 0.64 -17.49
CA CYS A 158 5.75 1.71 -18.34
C CYS A 158 5.78 3.11 -17.70
N THR A 159 6.79 3.36 -16.86
CA THR A 159 7.06 4.67 -16.28
C THR A 159 8.37 5.18 -16.86
N MET A 160 8.33 6.28 -17.62
CA MET A 160 9.53 6.90 -18.18
C MET A 160 10.07 7.94 -17.21
N ILE A 161 11.37 7.83 -16.90
CA ILE A 161 12.04 8.63 -15.87
C ILE A 161 13.27 9.29 -16.48
N ARG A 162 13.60 10.52 -16.07
CA ARG A 162 14.91 11.12 -16.36
C ARG A 162 16.00 10.32 -15.67
N THR A 163 16.91 9.76 -16.43
CA THR A 163 17.99 8.90 -15.93
C THR A 163 18.84 9.60 -14.87
N ASP A 164 19.14 10.86 -15.07
CA ASP A 164 19.88 11.69 -14.11
C ASP A 164 19.17 11.81 -12.74
N PHE A 165 17.86 12.00 -12.76
CA PHE A 165 17.07 12.14 -11.52
C PHE A 165 17.02 10.83 -10.77
N LEU A 166 16.82 9.73 -11.49
CA LEU A 166 16.83 8.40 -10.92
C LEU A 166 18.19 8.04 -10.31
N ASN A 167 19.29 8.39 -10.97
CA ASN A 167 20.65 8.22 -10.45
C ASN A 167 20.88 9.06 -9.18
N LYS A 168 20.42 10.31 -9.16
CA LYS A 168 20.59 11.22 -7.99
C LYS A 168 19.89 10.72 -6.74
N ILE A 169 18.74 10.04 -6.88
CA ILE A 169 18.04 9.44 -5.74
C ILE A 169 18.57 8.03 -5.38
N GLY A 170 19.57 7.52 -6.10
CA GLY A 170 20.22 6.24 -5.84
C GLY A 170 19.48 5.00 -6.36
N GLY A 171 18.60 5.15 -7.37
CA GLY A 171 17.89 4.04 -8.00
C GLY A 171 16.88 3.36 -7.05
N TYR A 172 16.75 2.04 -7.19
CA TYR A 172 15.85 1.20 -6.39
C TYR A 172 16.54 0.68 -5.13
N ASP A 173 15.73 0.45 -4.08
CA ASP A 173 16.22 -0.14 -2.83
C ASP A 173 16.29 -1.67 -2.93
N GLU A 174 17.49 -2.21 -2.98
CA GLU A 174 17.76 -3.65 -3.10
C GLU A 174 17.41 -4.47 -1.84
N SER A 175 17.08 -3.82 -0.72
CA SER A 175 16.66 -4.50 0.50
C SER A 175 15.21 -5.00 0.46
N PHE A 176 14.40 -4.56 -0.53
CA PHE A 176 13.02 -4.98 -0.72
C PHE A 176 12.88 -5.90 -1.94
N ASN A 177 12.11 -6.98 -1.76
CA ASN A 177 11.87 -7.97 -2.82
C ASN A 177 10.61 -7.70 -3.66
N CYS A 178 9.77 -6.75 -3.24
CA CYS A 178 8.58 -6.32 -3.96
C CYS A 178 8.26 -4.86 -3.62
N GLN A 179 7.22 -4.29 -4.25
CA GLN A 179 6.80 -2.90 -4.06
C GLN A 179 7.86 -1.87 -4.49
N ASP A 180 8.65 -2.22 -5.49
CA ASP A 180 9.65 -1.36 -6.10
C ASP A 180 9.07 -0.01 -6.56
N GLY A 181 7.92 -0.02 -7.22
CA GLY A 181 7.21 1.19 -7.63
C GLY A 181 6.74 2.05 -6.46
N TYR A 182 6.32 1.44 -5.35
CA TYR A 182 5.88 2.17 -4.15
C TYR A 182 7.05 2.89 -3.47
N GLU A 183 8.16 2.20 -3.27
CA GLU A 183 9.38 2.78 -2.68
C GLU A 183 9.93 3.90 -3.56
N LEU A 184 10.03 3.64 -4.87
CA LEU A 184 10.50 4.62 -5.84
C LEU A 184 9.62 5.88 -5.84
N TRP A 185 8.28 5.73 -5.80
CA TRP A 185 7.33 6.83 -5.77
C TRP A 185 7.56 7.76 -4.58
N ILE A 186 7.63 7.21 -3.37
CA ILE A 186 7.89 7.97 -2.15
C ILE A 186 9.20 8.74 -2.26
N LYS A 187 10.26 8.08 -2.74
CA LYS A 187 11.59 8.66 -2.86
C LYS A 187 11.67 9.74 -3.93
N PHE A 188 11.03 9.50 -5.08
CA PHE A 188 11.11 10.36 -6.24
C PHE A 188 10.30 11.65 -6.06
N THR A 189 9.06 11.56 -5.57
CA THR A 189 8.16 12.69 -5.42
C THR A 189 8.54 13.67 -4.31
N GLN A 190 9.50 13.30 -3.45
CA GLN A 190 10.11 14.23 -2.50
C GLN A 190 10.97 15.33 -3.16
N GLY A 191 11.49 15.07 -4.35
CA GLY A 191 12.44 15.98 -5.02
C GLY A 191 12.05 16.40 -6.43
N TYR A 192 11.15 15.70 -7.09
CA TYR A 192 10.88 15.89 -8.52
C TYR A 192 9.39 15.86 -8.85
N LYS A 193 9.02 16.67 -9.86
CA LYS A 193 7.66 16.68 -10.40
C LYS A 193 7.39 15.47 -11.27
N VAL A 194 6.15 15.01 -11.24
CA VAL A 194 5.65 13.89 -12.02
C VAL A 194 4.36 14.28 -12.73
N THR A 195 4.03 13.57 -13.81
CA THR A 195 2.76 13.73 -14.53
C THR A 195 2.33 12.43 -15.18
N ASN A 196 1.13 12.41 -15.72
CA ASN A 196 0.61 11.27 -16.49
C ASN A 196 0.16 11.67 -17.89
N LEU A 197 0.01 10.64 -18.75
CA LEU A 197 -0.68 10.72 -20.04
C LEU A 197 -2.01 9.99 -19.92
N LYS A 198 -3.06 10.57 -20.52
CA LYS A 198 -4.41 10.00 -20.50
C LYS A 198 -4.60 8.88 -21.51
N GLU A 199 -3.70 8.77 -22.49
CA GLU A 199 -3.71 7.71 -23.47
C GLU A 199 -3.25 6.39 -22.83
N PRO A 200 -3.94 5.26 -23.13
CA PRO A 200 -3.48 3.94 -22.69
C PRO A 200 -2.34 3.46 -23.59
N LEU A 201 -1.11 3.60 -23.12
CA LEU A 201 0.11 3.28 -23.87
C LEU A 201 0.78 1.96 -23.47
N PHE A 202 0.11 1.18 -22.62
CA PHE A 202 0.68 -0.01 -22.00
C PHE A 202 -0.42 -1.07 -21.84
N TYR A 203 -0.04 -2.34 -22.04
CA TYR A 203 -0.92 -3.49 -21.87
C TYR A 203 -0.38 -4.36 -20.73
N TYR A 204 -1.08 -4.33 -19.61
CA TYR A 204 -0.73 -5.07 -18.40
C TYR A 204 -1.46 -6.42 -18.37
N ARG A 205 -0.68 -7.51 -18.31
CA ARG A 205 -1.23 -8.86 -18.34
C ARG A 205 -1.62 -9.37 -16.95
N LYS A 206 -2.84 -9.89 -16.85
CA LYS A 206 -3.36 -10.59 -15.67
C LYS A 206 -3.25 -12.09 -15.86
N HIS A 207 -2.46 -12.76 -15.02
CA HIS A 207 -2.34 -14.22 -14.97
C HIS A 207 -2.09 -14.69 -13.53
N GLY A 208 -2.17 -16.03 -13.29
CA GLY A 208 -2.15 -16.59 -11.93
C GLY A 208 -0.81 -16.48 -11.19
N SER A 209 0.28 -16.14 -11.86
CA SER A 209 1.64 -16.04 -11.29
C SER A 209 2.15 -14.59 -11.14
N ASN A 210 1.28 -13.59 -11.22
CA ASN A 210 1.70 -12.21 -10.95
C ASN A 210 2.22 -12.04 -9.51
N LEU A 211 3.33 -11.30 -9.33
CA LEU A 211 3.90 -10.97 -8.02
C LEU A 211 2.92 -10.25 -7.09
N THR A 212 1.91 -9.59 -7.65
CA THR A 212 0.86 -8.85 -6.93
C THR A 212 -0.22 -9.76 -6.30
N SER A 213 -0.10 -11.08 -6.38
CA SER A 213 -1.10 -12.01 -5.83
C SER A 213 -1.00 -12.24 -4.31
N ASN A 214 0.13 -11.92 -3.67
CA ASN A 214 0.35 -12.10 -2.23
C ASN A 214 0.10 -10.79 -1.46
N GLU A 215 -1.16 -10.56 -1.06
CA GLU A 215 -1.58 -9.34 -0.35
C GLU A 215 -0.82 -9.14 0.97
N GLU A 216 -0.63 -10.19 1.77
CA GLU A 216 0.01 -10.06 3.08
C GLU A 216 1.47 -9.60 2.94
N MET A 217 2.21 -10.17 1.99
CA MET A 217 3.60 -9.77 1.70
C MET A 217 3.67 -8.32 1.21
N ILE A 218 2.74 -7.90 0.36
CA ILE A 218 2.65 -6.52 -0.15
C ILE A 218 2.46 -5.53 1.00
N LEU A 219 1.47 -5.78 1.86
CA LEU A 219 1.15 -4.88 2.98
C LEU A 219 2.30 -4.82 4.00
N GLN A 220 2.92 -5.96 4.33
CA GLN A 220 4.08 -6.00 5.21
C GLN A 220 5.29 -5.25 4.63
N THR A 221 5.52 -5.35 3.33
CA THR A 221 6.61 -4.63 2.66
C THR A 221 6.35 -3.13 2.65
N ARG A 222 5.12 -2.69 2.38
CA ARG A 222 4.73 -1.27 2.47
C ARG A 222 4.94 -0.71 3.87
N ALA A 223 4.54 -1.43 4.90
CA ALA A 223 4.75 -1.02 6.29
C ALA A 223 6.26 -0.83 6.61
N LYS A 224 7.11 -1.74 6.13
CA LYS A 224 8.58 -1.60 6.28
C LYS A 224 9.15 -0.40 5.51
N ILE A 225 8.65 -0.14 4.31
CA ILE A 225 9.03 1.04 3.51
C ILE A 225 8.63 2.31 4.26
N ASN A 226 7.38 2.41 4.73
CA ASN A 226 6.88 3.56 5.49
C ASN A 226 7.75 3.81 6.74
N GLN A 227 8.03 2.77 7.51
CA GLN A 227 8.89 2.85 8.71
C GLN A 227 10.28 3.38 8.37
N LYS A 228 10.89 2.93 7.27
CA LYS A 228 12.21 3.39 6.83
C LYS A 228 12.22 4.89 6.54
N TYR A 229 11.20 5.41 5.87
CA TYR A 229 11.12 6.83 5.52
C TYR A 229 10.76 7.70 6.72
N ILE A 230 9.88 7.23 7.60
CA ILE A 230 9.54 7.94 8.84
C ILE A 230 10.77 8.08 9.77
N ASN A 231 11.60 7.06 9.88
CA ASN A 231 12.83 7.12 10.68
C ASN A 231 13.79 8.24 10.18
N LYS A 232 13.77 8.54 8.87
CA LYS A 232 14.54 9.66 8.32
C LYS A 232 13.95 11.03 8.61
N LEU A 233 12.62 11.13 8.74
CA LEU A 233 11.91 12.41 8.93
C LEU A 233 11.94 12.89 10.38
N GLN A 234 12.28 12.02 11.35
CA GLN A 234 12.31 12.33 12.79
C GLN A 234 11.04 13.04 13.30
N THR A 235 9.87 12.62 12.79
CA THR A 235 8.56 13.17 13.19
C THR A 235 8.19 12.74 14.59
N ASN A 236 7.53 13.63 15.35
CA ASN A 236 6.90 13.23 16.61
C ASN A 236 5.60 12.47 16.31
N ASN A 237 5.62 11.17 16.55
CA ASN A 237 4.50 10.25 16.33
C ASN A 237 3.91 9.72 17.66
N SER A 238 4.25 10.35 18.80
CA SER A 238 3.72 9.97 20.11
C SER A 238 2.19 9.92 20.07
N THR A 239 1.63 8.81 20.55
CA THR A 239 0.21 8.50 20.37
C THR A 239 -0.44 8.10 21.69
N LEU A 240 -1.61 8.66 21.95
CA LEU A 240 -2.51 8.23 22.99
C LEU A 240 -3.56 7.30 22.39
N ALA A 241 -3.54 6.02 22.78
CA ALA A 241 -4.53 5.03 22.34
C ALA A 241 -5.74 5.03 23.28
N ILE A 242 -6.93 5.04 22.73
CA ILE A 242 -8.21 5.04 23.44
C ILE A 242 -8.97 3.77 23.06
N ILE A 243 -9.34 2.96 24.05
CA ILE A 243 -10.21 1.80 23.88
C ILE A 243 -11.58 2.16 24.48
N PRO A 244 -12.56 2.52 23.65
CA PRO A 244 -13.91 2.80 24.13
C PRO A 244 -14.68 1.50 24.36
N ILE A 245 -15.22 1.33 25.56
CA ILE A 245 -16.00 0.17 25.99
C ILE A 245 -17.37 0.64 26.46
N ARG A 246 -18.45 0.03 25.99
CA ARG A 246 -19.81 0.38 26.41
C ARG A 246 -20.17 -0.19 27.75
N GLY A 247 -19.62 -1.35 28.08
CA GLY A 247 -19.95 -2.11 29.27
C GLY A 247 -21.22 -2.98 29.11
N GLY A 248 -21.59 -3.63 30.21
CA GLY A 248 -22.67 -4.61 30.23
C GLY A 248 -22.16 -6.05 30.06
N ASP A 249 -22.97 -7.03 30.45
CA ASP A 249 -22.54 -8.43 30.60
C ASP A 249 -22.10 -9.10 29.29
N LYS A 250 -22.56 -8.62 28.16
CA LYS A 250 -22.23 -9.16 26.83
C LYS A 250 -21.09 -8.38 26.14
N ASP A 251 -20.49 -7.40 26.80
CA ASP A 251 -19.41 -6.62 26.20
C ASP A 251 -18.20 -7.50 25.90
N LEU A 252 -17.54 -7.24 24.78
CA LEU A 252 -16.35 -7.97 24.33
C LEU A 252 -15.19 -7.90 25.33
N ALA A 253 -15.15 -6.86 26.14
CA ALA A 253 -14.14 -6.70 27.20
C ALA A 253 -14.16 -7.83 28.23
N PHE A 254 -15.32 -8.49 28.43
CA PHE A 254 -15.47 -9.60 29.37
C PHE A 254 -15.32 -10.97 28.72
N GLN A 255 -15.21 -11.02 27.38
CA GLN A 255 -15.17 -12.26 26.62
C GLN A 255 -13.75 -12.75 26.35
N THR A 256 -13.61 -14.02 26.04
CA THR A 256 -12.33 -14.67 25.74
C THR A 256 -12.37 -15.38 24.40
N ILE A 257 -11.22 -15.40 23.73
CA ILE A 257 -10.95 -16.24 22.54
C ILE A 257 -9.84 -17.22 22.95
N ASN A 258 -10.15 -18.52 22.88
CA ASN A 258 -9.22 -19.59 23.28
C ASN A 258 -8.58 -19.38 24.67
N GLY A 259 -9.38 -18.94 25.63
CA GLY A 259 -8.94 -18.69 27.01
C GLY A 259 -8.20 -17.35 27.25
N VAL A 260 -7.99 -16.55 26.22
CA VAL A 260 -7.36 -15.22 26.35
C VAL A 260 -8.43 -14.13 26.31
N ASN A 261 -8.48 -13.29 27.34
CA ASN A 261 -9.43 -12.17 27.37
C ASN A 261 -9.13 -11.14 26.28
N ILE A 262 -10.15 -10.68 25.56
CA ILE A 262 -10.04 -9.81 24.38
C ILE A 262 -9.44 -8.44 24.75
N LEU A 263 -9.91 -7.82 25.84
CA LEU A 263 -9.38 -6.54 26.32
C LEU A 263 -7.90 -6.64 26.71
N THR A 264 -7.55 -7.67 27.49
CA THR A 264 -6.17 -7.91 27.93
C THR A 264 -5.23 -8.15 26.74
N ALA A 265 -5.67 -8.92 25.74
CA ALA A 265 -4.92 -9.14 24.50
C ALA A 265 -4.68 -7.81 23.76
N LYS A 266 -5.71 -6.96 23.67
CA LYS A 266 -5.62 -5.66 23.02
C LYS A 266 -4.67 -4.70 23.76
N ILE A 267 -4.72 -4.64 25.08
CA ILE A 267 -3.78 -3.86 25.90
C ILE A 267 -2.33 -4.34 25.67
N ASN A 268 -2.10 -5.65 25.73
CA ASN A 268 -0.76 -6.23 25.51
C ASN A 268 -0.23 -5.95 24.09
N MET A 269 -1.09 -5.94 23.08
CA MET A 269 -0.74 -5.58 21.71
C MET A 269 -0.32 -4.09 21.65
N LEU A 270 -1.09 -3.19 22.23
CA LEU A 270 -0.80 -1.76 22.24
C LEU A 270 0.48 -1.40 23.02
N LEU A 271 0.77 -2.10 24.11
CA LEU A 271 2.03 -1.92 24.87
C LEU A 271 3.29 -2.25 24.05
N ARG A 272 3.15 -2.99 22.97
CA ARG A 272 4.25 -3.32 22.04
C ARG A 272 4.35 -2.40 20.84
N SER A 273 3.39 -1.47 20.66
CA SER A 273 3.45 -0.47 19.59
C SER A 273 4.64 0.47 19.77
N THR A 274 5.25 0.88 18.67
CA THR A 274 6.38 1.82 18.67
C THR A 274 5.98 3.22 19.13
N TYR A 275 4.73 3.62 18.85
CA TYR A 275 4.28 5.00 19.01
C TYR A 275 3.29 5.22 20.14
N VAL A 276 2.67 4.15 20.67
CA VAL A 276 1.68 4.27 21.75
C VAL A 276 2.40 4.50 23.08
N GLU A 277 2.23 5.69 23.62
CA GLU A 277 2.80 6.08 24.93
C GLU A 277 1.82 5.90 26.07
N LYS A 278 0.52 6.07 25.80
CA LYS A 278 -0.54 5.96 26.80
C LYS A 278 -1.71 5.16 26.26
N ILE A 279 -2.34 4.36 27.08
CA ILE A 279 -3.52 3.57 26.76
C ILE A 279 -4.62 3.94 27.74
N ILE A 280 -5.71 4.50 27.24
CA ILE A 280 -6.86 4.88 28.04
C ILE A 280 -8.01 3.92 27.73
N ILE A 281 -8.46 3.20 28.74
CA ILE A 281 -9.67 2.38 28.65
C ILE A 281 -10.82 3.20 29.20
N SER A 282 -11.80 3.51 28.34
CA SER A 282 -12.92 4.37 28.69
C SER A 282 -14.22 3.59 28.75
N SER A 283 -14.83 3.52 29.94
CA SER A 283 -16.08 2.76 30.14
C SER A 283 -16.93 3.35 31.28
N PRO A 284 -18.27 3.21 31.23
CA PRO A 284 -19.13 3.43 32.39
C PRO A 284 -19.13 2.25 33.37
N ASP A 285 -18.57 1.11 33.00
CA ASP A 285 -18.58 -0.13 33.76
C ASP A 285 -17.30 -0.27 34.61
N SER A 286 -17.39 -0.03 35.92
CA SER A 286 -16.25 -0.11 36.84
C SER A 286 -15.64 -1.52 36.93
N ARG A 287 -16.36 -2.57 36.53
CA ARG A 287 -15.83 -3.95 36.50
C ARG A 287 -14.62 -4.09 35.57
N ILE A 288 -14.47 -3.18 34.60
CA ILE A 288 -13.31 -3.11 33.73
C ILE A 288 -12.00 -2.88 34.46
N GLU A 289 -12.01 -2.17 35.62
CA GLU A 289 -10.81 -1.86 36.35
C GLU A 289 -10.01 -3.11 36.77
N LYS A 290 -10.68 -4.22 37.07
CA LYS A 290 -9.99 -5.48 37.39
C LYS A 290 -9.04 -5.97 36.30
N TYR A 291 -9.38 -5.73 35.03
CA TYR A 291 -8.54 -6.12 33.85
C TYR A 291 -7.36 -5.17 33.66
N ILE A 292 -7.44 -3.94 34.23
CA ILE A 292 -6.41 -2.92 34.13
C ILE A 292 -5.43 -3.01 35.32
N THR A 293 -5.90 -3.53 36.44
CA THR A 293 -5.10 -3.64 37.67
C THR A 293 -3.71 -4.26 37.48
N PRO A 294 -3.51 -5.33 36.66
CA PRO A 294 -2.18 -5.88 36.40
C PRO A 294 -1.21 -4.93 35.68
N TYR A 295 -1.72 -3.86 35.11
CA TYR A 295 -0.94 -2.88 34.34
C TYR A 295 -0.69 -1.57 35.10
N LYS A 296 -1.22 -1.39 36.32
CA LYS A 296 -1.08 -0.15 37.13
C LYS A 296 0.38 0.24 37.40
N THR A 297 1.30 -0.73 37.42
CA THR A 297 2.74 -0.50 37.54
C THR A 297 3.43 -0.13 36.25
N LYS A 298 2.80 -0.38 35.12
CA LYS A 298 3.26 0.03 33.78
C LYS A 298 2.69 1.42 33.53
N LYS A 299 3.52 2.43 33.54
CA LYS A 299 3.22 3.88 33.62
C LYS A 299 2.08 4.44 32.76
N ASN A 300 1.45 3.66 31.85
CA ASN A 300 0.69 4.27 30.76
C ASN A 300 -0.66 3.61 30.47
N VAL A 301 -1.16 2.71 31.31
CA VAL A 301 -2.50 2.09 31.14
C VAL A 301 -3.42 2.64 32.21
N LEU A 302 -4.41 3.44 31.80
CA LEU A 302 -5.26 4.19 32.72
C LEU A 302 -6.74 3.91 32.40
N PHE A 303 -7.57 3.98 33.46
CA PHE A 303 -9.01 3.92 33.33
C PHE A 303 -9.61 5.32 33.30
N HIS A 304 -10.54 5.53 32.36
CA HIS A 304 -11.37 6.72 32.27
C HIS A 304 -12.82 6.34 32.46
N PHE A 305 -13.42 6.78 33.55
CA PHE A 305 -14.85 6.62 33.80
C PHE A 305 -15.62 7.63 32.95
N ARG A 306 -16.60 7.17 32.16
CA ARG A 306 -17.52 8.02 31.42
C ARG A 306 -18.96 7.74 31.83
N ASN A 307 -19.84 8.71 31.66
CA ASN A 307 -21.25 8.56 31.97
C ASN A 307 -21.92 7.52 31.06
N GLU A 308 -22.90 6.79 31.59
CA GLU A 308 -23.72 5.84 30.81
C GLU A 308 -24.41 6.51 29.62
N THR A 309 -24.83 7.77 29.74
CA THR A 309 -25.43 8.54 28.67
C THR A 309 -24.51 8.73 27.47
N GLU A 310 -23.21 8.94 27.71
CA GLU A 310 -22.18 9.09 26.68
C GLU A 310 -21.75 7.74 26.08
N ALA A 311 -22.17 6.63 26.69
CA ALA A 311 -21.85 5.27 26.23
C ALA A 311 -22.93 4.67 25.34
N ARG A 312 -24.03 5.37 25.06
CA ARG A 312 -25.13 4.90 24.24
C ARG A 312 -24.70 4.68 22.78
N ILE A 313 -25.40 3.75 22.12
CA ILE A 313 -25.05 3.33 20.74
C ILE A 313 -25.11 4.50 19.75
N ASN A 314 -26.05 5.42 19.94
CA ASN A 314 -26.29 6.54 19.03
C ASN A 314 -25.47 7.81 19.35
N ASP A 315 -24.73 7.82 20.47
CA ASP A 315 -23.89 8.96 20.80
C ASP A 315 -22.51 8.80 20.17
N ASN A 316 -22.02 9.88 19.54
CA ASN A 316 -20.68 9.88 19.02
C ASN A 316 -19.65 9.93 20.15
N LEU A 317 -18.46 9.39 19.89
CA LEU A 317 -17.38 9.35 20.86
C LEU A 317 -16.65 10.68 21.05
N ASN A 318 -16.96 11.73 20.27
CA ASN A 318 -16.15 12.94 20.23
C ASN A 318 -16.07 13.66 21.58
N ALA A 319 -17.17 13.73 22.33
CA ALA A 319 -17.18 14.32 23.69
C ALA A 319 -16.28 13.55 24.64
N THR A 320 -16.38 12.22 24.66
CA THR A 320 -15.50 11.34 25.47
C THR A 320 -14.03 11.50 25.10
N ILE A 321 -13.71 11.52 23.79
CA ILE A 321 -12.35 11.69 23.29
C ILE A 321 -11.80 13.07 23.67
N PHE A 322 -12.65 14.10 23.61
CA PHE A 322 -12.27 15.45 24.01
C PHE A 322 -11.91 15.53 25.52
N ASP A 323 -12.71 14.92 26.39
CA ASP A 323 -12.40 14.83 27.82
C ASP A 323 -11.09 14.08 28.09
N ILE A 324 -10.90 12.92 27.42
CA ILE A 324 -9.67 12.13 27.49
C ILE A 324 -8.47 12.93 26.97
N SER A 325 -8.61 13.60 25.83
CA SER A 325 -7.54 14.42 25.24
C SER A 325 -7.09 15.52 26.20
N ASN A 326 -8.02 16.20 26.86
CA ASN A 326 -7.72 17.24 27.84
C ASN A 326 -7.04 16.71 29.10
N LYS A 327 -7.49 15.55 29.62
CA LYS A 327 -6.96 14.96 30.86
C LYS A 327 -5.61 14.27 30.67
N PHE A 328 -5.43 13.57 29.56
CA PHE A 328 -4.31 12.65 29.36
C PHE A 328 -3.46 12.94 28.13
N GLY A 329 -3.93 13.80 27.22
CA GLY A 329 -3.31 14.07 25.92
C GLY A 329 -2.14 15.05 25.92
N ASN A 330 -1.63 15.46 27.08
CA ASN A 330 -0.45 16.32 27.16
C ASN A 330 0.76 15.63 26.53
N ASN A 331 1.47 16.34 25.66
CA ASN A 331 2.70 15.89 25.00
C ASN A 331 2.54 14.74 24.00
N VAL A 332 1.31 14.42 23.54
CA VAL A 332 1.12 13.47 22.45
C VAL A 332 0.78 14.19 21.13
N ALA A 333 1.26 13.65 20.03
CA ALA A 333 1.00 14.19 18.69
C ALA A 333 -0.31 13.68 18.10
N ASN A 334 -0.72 12.45 18.44
CA ASN A 334 -1.86 11.78 17.86
C ASN A 334 -2.79 11.16 18.90
N LEU A 335 -4.07 11.06 18.53
CA LEU A 335 -5.08 10.28 19.23
C LEU A 335 -5.45 9.09 18.35
N ALA A 336 -5.48 7.88 18.88
CA ALA A 336 -5.88 6.67 18.16
C ALA A 336 -7.01 5.96 18.88
N ILE A 337 -8.11 5.74 18.20
CA ILE A 337 -9.28 5.00 18.68
C ILE A 337 -9.14 3.56 18.20
N ILE A 338 -9.05 2.62 19.14
CA ILE A 338 -8.84 1.20 18.86
C ILE A 338 -10.00 0.42 19.47
N THR A 339 -10.75 -0.28 18.64
CA THR A 339 -11.93 -1.02 19.10
C THR A 339 -11.64 -2.49 19.37
N LEU A 340 -12.50 -3.15 20.16
CA LEU A 340 -12.35 -4.57 20.51
C LEU A 340 -12.91 -5.50 19.46
N GLU A 341 -13.80 -5.02 18.60
CA GLU A 341 -14.49 -5.81 17.57
C GLU A 341 -13.54 -6.47 16.56
N TYR A 342 -12.33 -5.96 16.41
CA TYR A 342 -11.33 -6.51 15.48
C TYR A 342 -10.13 -7.10 16.25
N PRO A 343 -10.27 -8.31 16.82
CA PRO A 343 -9.27 -8.86 17.75
C PRO A 343 -7.95 -9.27 17.06
N LEU A 344 -7.98 -9.51 15.74
CA LEU A 344 -6.82 -9.95 14.97
C LEU A 344 -5.97 -8.77 14.43
N ILE A 345 -6.34 -7.53 14.71
CA ILE A 345 -5.49 -6.36 14.44
C ILE A 345 -4.23 -6.47 15.31
N ARG A 346 -3.08 -6.30 14.65
CA ARG A 346 -1.74 -6.38 15.26
C ARG A 346 -1.16 -4.98 15.46
N ARG A 347 -0.10 -4.89 16.25
CA ARG A 347 0.63 -3.62 16.49
C ARG A 347 1.15 -2.99 15.19
N GLU A 348 1.60 -3.83 14.25
CA GLU A 348 2.15 -3.40 12.96
C GLU A 348 1.12 -2.59 12.15
N HIS A 349 -0.17 -2.94 12.23
CA HIS A 349 -1.24 -2.19 11.57
C HIS A 349 -1.43 -0.79 12.18
N ILE A 350 -1.28 -0.66 13.49
CA ILE A 350 -1.39 0.61 14.20
C ILE A 350 -0.17 1.49 13.92
N ASP A 351 1.02 0.92 14.00
CA ASP A 351 2.26 1.62 13.70
C ASP A 351 2.29 2.07 12.24
N ASP A 352 1.80 1.23 11.30
CA ASP A 352 1.71 1.60 9.87
C ASP A 352 0.65 2.69 9.62
N ALA A 353 -0.47 2.68 10.33
CA ALA A 353 -1.46 3.76 10.25
C ALA A 353 -0.84 5.11 10.65
N ILE A 354 -0.11 5.14 11.77
CA ILE A 354 0.55 6.35 12.26
C ILE A 354 1.67 6.79 11.32
N ASN A 355 2.48 5.85 10.81
CA ASN A 355 3.51 6.12 9.82
C ASN A 355 2.92 6.70 8.53
N THR A 356 1.84 6.12 8.04
CA THR A 356 1.14 6.56 6.82
C THR A 356 0.61 7.98 7.01
N MET A 357 -0.01 8.27 8.15
CA MET A 357 -0.50 9.61 8.45
C MET A 357 0.63 10.65 8.48
N ALA A 358 1.76 10.32 9.07
CA ALA A 358 2.92 11.20 9.14
C ALA A 358 3.61 11.37 7.77
N LEU A 359 3.84 10.26 7.05
CA LEU A 359 4.56 10.26 5.77
C LEU A 359 3.80 10.99 4.67
N PHE A 360 2.49 10.76 4.59
CA PHE A 360 1.63 11.36 3.57
C PHE A 360 0.98 12.69 4.00
N GLY A 361 1.28 13.17 5.20
CA GLY A 361 0.81 14.48 5.68
C GLY A 361 -0.70 14.54 5.85
N THR A 362 -1.39 13.43 6.14
CA THR A 362 -2.83 13.43 6.38
C THR A 362 -3.16 13.87 7.80
N ASP A 363 -4.36 14.43 7.97
CA ASP A 363 -4.84 14.95 9.25
C ASP A 363 -5.46 13.88 10.12
N SER A 364 -6.08 12.90 9.48
CA SER A 364 -6.66 11.71 10.11
C SER A 364 -6.46 10.50 9.23
N ILE A 365 -6.65 9.30 9.78
CA ILE A 365 -6.48 8.03 9.07
C ILE A 365 -7.47 6.99 9.59
N VAL A 366 -7.89 6.09 8.72
CA VAL A 366 -8.84 5.02 9.03
C VAL A 366 -8.40 3.69 8.43
N SER A 367 -8.64 2.60 9.15
CA SER A 367 -8.44 1.25 8.61
C SER A 367 -9.54 0.89 7.62
N VAL A 368 -9.13 0.32 6.48
CA VAL A 368 -10.02 -0.01 5.37
C VAL A 368 -9.71 -1.37 4.76
N ARG A 369 -10.68 -1.88 4.01
CA ARG A 369 -10.52 -2.96 3.04
C ARG A 369 -11.00 -2.51 1.67
N PRO A 370 -10.29 -2.85 0.58
CA PRO A 370 -10.85 -2.72 -0.76
C PRO A 370 -12.15 -3.53 -0.86
N ASP A 371 -13.19 -2.93 -1.41
CA ASP A 371 -14.48 -3.57 -1.62
C ASP A 371 -14.93 -3.35 -3.06
N ASN A 372 -15.38 -4.43 -3.72
CA ASN A 372 -15.90 -4.40 -5.07
C ASN A 372 -17.39 -4.71 -5.11
N ALA A 373 -18.09 -4.71 -3.96
CA ALA A 373 -19.52 -4.93 -3.89
C ALA A 373 -20.27 -3.77 -4.54
N ILE A 374 -21.43 -4.09 -5.09
CA ILE A 374 -22.39 -3.08 -5.54
C ILE A 374 -23.31 -2.79 -4.38
N PHE A 375 -23.33 -1.54 -3.94
CA PHE A 375 -24.20 -1.11 -2.85
C PHE A 375 -25.49 -0.52 -3.40
N TYR A 376 -26.62 -0.90 -2.79
CA TYR A 376 -27.94 -0.39 -3.12
C TYR A 376 -28.56 0.27 -1.90
N GLN A 377 -29.35 1.29 -2.15
CA GLN A 377 -30.20 1.95 -1.15
C GLN A 377 -31.65 1.78 -1.53
N HIS A 378 -32.50 1.49 -0.54
CA HIS A 378 -33.96 1.40 -0.75
C HIS A 378 -34.59 2.78 -0.60
N HIS A 379 -35.32 3.23 -1.63
CA HIS A 379 -36.01 4.52 -1.65
C HIS A 379 -37.55 4.42 -1.55
N GLY A 380 -38.07 3.26 -1.12
CA GLY A 380 -39.51 3.03 -1.00
C GLY A 380 -40.13 2.41 -2.25
N ASP A 381 -39.65 2.68 -3.42
CA ASP A 381 -40.06 2.12 -4.73
C ASP A 381 -39.16 0.97 -5.21
N GLY A 382 -38.08 0.66 -4.43
CA GLY A 382 -37.15 -0.40 -4.73
C GLY A 382 -35.70 -0.09 -4.39
N LEU A 383 -34.79 -0.96 -4.84
CA LEU A 383 -33.36 -0.82 -4.63
C LEU A 383 -32.73 0.00 -5.74
N HIS A 384 -32.06 1.08 -5.36
CA HIS A 384 -31.28 1.94 -6.25
C HIS A 384 -29.79 1.81 -5.92
N PRO A 385 -28.89 1.60 -6.90
CA PRO A 385 -27.46 1.54 -6.63
C PRO A 385 -26.93 2.92 -6.25
N ILE A 386 -26.01 2.94 -5.28
CA ILE A 386 -25.40 4.17 -4.79
C ILE A 386 -24.35 4.71 -5.77
N LEU A 387 -23.74 3.82 -6.57
CA LEU A 387 -22.68 4.16 -7.52
C LEU A 387 -23.10 3.90 -8.98
N ASN A 388 -22.38 4.52 -9.91
CA ASN A 388 -22.66 4.42 -11.34
C ASN A 388 -22.67 2.96 -11.82
N ARG A 389 -23.67 2.61 -12.64
CA ARG A 389 -24.06 1.24 -13.01
C ARG A 389 -23.36 0.69 -14.25
N ASP A 390 -22.68 1.54 -15.01
CA ASP A 390 -22.22 1.19 -16.35
C ASP A 390 -20.95 0.32 -16.34
N LYS A 391 -20.40 0.04 -15.14
CA LYS A 391 -19.20 -0.75 -14.95
C LYS A 391 -19.50 -2.05 -14.17
N PHE A 392 -19.57 -3.16 -14.89
CA PHE A 392 -19.95 -4.46 -14.32
C PHE A 392 -18.79 -5.34 -13.88
N THR A 393 -17.58 -5.12 -14.40
CA THR A 393 -16.41 -5.92 -14.04
C THR A 393 -15.65 -5.31 -12.86
N LYS A 394 -14.91 -6.16 -12.13
CA LYS A 394 -14.06 -5.72 -11.01
C LYS A 394 -13.00 -4.69 -11.45
N LEU A 395 -12.54 -4.78 -12.69
CA LEU A 395 -11.50 -3.92 -13.26
C LEU A 395 -12.05 -2.56 -13.72
N GLU A 396 -13.33 -2.49 -14.06
CA GLU A 396 -14.00 -1.27 -14.52
C GLU A 396 -14.56 -0.41 -13.39
N ARG A 397 -14.63 -0.95 -12.17
CA ARG A 397 -15.17 -0.23 -11.02
C ARG A 397 -14.11 0.65 -10.39
N GLU A 398 -14.51 1.82 -9.95
CA GLU A 398 -13.70 2.65 -9.07
C GLU A 398 -13.30 1.87 -7.81
N ALA A 399 -12.08 2.07 -7.34
CA ALA A 399 -11.61 1.45 -6.11
C ALA A 399 -12.40 2.01 -4.92
N LEU A 400 -13.30 1.19 -4.38
CA LEU A 400 -14.01 1.50 -3.15
C LEU A 400 -13.29 0.90 -1.96
N PHE A 401 -13.35 1.62 -0.86
CA PHE A 401 -12.83 1.17 0.42
C PHE A 401 -13.96 1.08 1.43
N LYS A 402 -14.13 -0.11 2.00
CA LYS A 402 -15.00 -0.32 3.15
C LYS A 402 -14.24 0.06 4.41
N GLN A 403 -14.74 1.04 5.16
CA GLN A 403 -14.18 1.39 6.46
C GLN A 403 -14.35 0.23 7.44
N LEU A 404 -13.28 -0.05 8.18
CA LEU A 404 -13.26 -0.95 9.31
C LEU A 404 -13.15 -0.13 10.60
N GLY A 405 -13.95 -0.45 11.60
CA GLY A 405 -13.94 0.26 12.88
C GLY A 405 -12.70 0.03 13.76
N GLY A 406 -11.75 -0.79 13.33
CA GLY A 406 -10.66 -1.29 14.17
C GLY A 406 -9.59 -0.26 14.53
N ILE A 407 -9.26 0.67 13.62
CA ILE A 407 -8.29 1.73 13.82
C ILE A 407 -8.85 3.02 13.22
N THR A 408 -8.89 4.07 14.02
CA THR A 408 -9.09 5.45 13.59
C THR A 408 -8.09 6.30 14.33
N ALA A 409 -7.30 7.11 13.64
CA ALA A 409 -6.39 8.03 14.29
C ALA A 409 -6.50 9.44 13.70
N VAL A 410 -6.19 10.43 14.51
CA VAL A 410 -6.24 11.84 14.15
C VAL A 410 -5.09 12.58 14.82
N ARG A 411 -4.51 13.56 14.12
CA ARG A 411 -3.56 14.48 14.75
C ARG A 411 -4.25 15.24 15.86
N LYS A 412 -3.63 15.30 17.03
CA LYS A 412 -4.24 15.94 18.19
C LYS A 412 -4.62 17.40 17.93
N VAL A 413 -3.77 18.15 17.24
CA VAL A 413 -4.04 19.55 16.88
C VAL A 413 -5.30 19.68 16.02
N VAL A 414 -5.48 18.79 15.04
CA VAL A 414 -6.67 18.78 14.16
C VAL A 414 -7.92 18.39 14.95
N PHE A 415 -7.82 17.42 15.85
CA PHE A 415 -8.93 17.05 16.73
C PHE A 415 -9.31 18.21 17.68
N ASP A 416 -8.33 18.90 18.27
CA ASP A 416 -8.58 20.01 19.18
C ASP A 416 -9.31 21.18 18.49
N GLU A 417 -9.09 21.38 17.20
CA GLU A 417 -9.78 22.39 16.38
C GLU A 417 -11.17 21.92 15.91
N SER A 418 -11.24 20.74 15.30
CA SER A 418 -12.44 20.23 14.64
C SER A 418 -13.42 19.53 15.58
N LYS A 419 -12.95 18.98 16.70
CA LYS A 419 -13.68 18.06 17.57
C LYS A 419 -14.20 16.80 16.85
N GLN A 420 -13.53 16.40 15.76
CA GLN A 420 -13.90 15.26 14.95
C GLN A 420 -12.72 14.30 14.83
N THR A 421 -12.97 13.00 14.94
CA THR A 421 -11.95 11.96 14.80
C THR A 421 -11.56 11.68 13.35
N LEU A 422 -12.44 12.01 12.41
CA LEU A 422 -12.17 12.03 10.97
C LEU A 422 -12.42 13.46 10.47
N SER A 423 -11.36 14.17 10.17
CA SER A 423 -11.40 15.55 9.74
C SER A 423 -10.18 15.88 8.88
N GLY A 424 -10.29 16.96 8.12
CA GLY A 424 -9.23 17.41 7.22
C GLY A 424 -8.99 16.42 6.09
N ARG A 425 -7.72 16.25 5.72
CA ARG A 425 -7.28 15.27 4.74
C ARG A 425 -7.25 13.88 5.38
N VAL A 426 -8.16 13.01 4.95
CA VAL A 426 -8.31 11.66 5.49
C VAL A 426 -7.46 10.67 4.70
N GLY A 427 -6.49 10.05 5.35
CA GLY A 427 -5.71 8.93 4.81
C GLY A 427 -6.35 7.58 5.14
N HIS A 428 -5.74 6.52 4.61
CA HIS A 428 -6.20 5.16 4.89
C HIS A 428 -5.03 4.19 5.05
N VAL A 429 -5.25 3.15 5.85
CA VAL A 429 -4.38 1.97 5.94
C VAL A 429 -5.18 0.72 5.56
N VAL A 430 -4.66 -0.04 4.60
CA VAL A 430 -5.29 -1.30 4.19
C VAL A 430 -4.92 -2.39 5.19
N ILE A 431 -5.92 -3.05 5.74
CA ILE A 431 -5.76 -4.17 6.68
C ILE A 431 -5.91 -5.49 5.93
N ASP A 432 -5.08 -6.49 6.23
CA ASP A 432 -5.18 -7.81 5.61
C ASP A 432 -6.52 -8.50 5.95
N GLN A 433 -6.91 -9.46 5.12
CA GLN A 433 -8.22 -10.10 5.21
C GLN A 433 -8.48 -10.76 6.57
N LYS A 434 -7.47 -11.39 7.18
CA LYS A 434 -7.62 -12.03 8.50
C LYS A 434 -7.82 -10.99 9.60
N ALA A 435 -6.99 -9.94 9.62
CA ALA A 435 -7.07 -8.88 10.61
C ALA A 435 -8.36 -8.03 10.49
N ALA A 436 -9.00 -8.06 9.32
CA ALA A 436 -10.27 -7.39 9.06
C ALA A 436 -11.51 -8.16 9.52
N LEU A 437 -11.36 -9.38 10.05
CA LEU A 437 -12.47 -10.13 10.62
C LEU A 437 -12.93 -9.49 11.93
N GLY A 438 -14.21 -9.13 11.97
CA GLY A 438 -14.84 -8.50 13.14
C GLY A 438 -15.72 -9.47 13.90
N LEU A 439 -15.88 -9.22 15.20
CA LEU A 439 -16.72 -10.00 16.14
C LEU A 439 -18.11 -9.38 16.25
N PHE A 440 -19.02 -9.73 15.36
CA PHE A 440 -20.39 -9.23 15.33
C PHE A 440 -21.45 -10.31 15.57
N SER A 441 -21.04 -11.60 15.48
CA SER A 441 -21.91 -12.76 15.65
C SER A 441 -21.19 -13.93 16.28
N ASN A 442 -21.93 -14.97 16.72
CA ASN A 442 -21.34 -16.21 17.24
C ASN A 442 -20.52 -16.94 16.19
N ILE A 443 -20.89 -16.87 14.92
CA ILE A 443 -20.13 -17.46 13.82
C ILE A 443 -18.75 -16.80 13.70
N ASP A 444 -18.66 -15.49 13.88
CA ASP A 444 -17.39 -14.78 13.86
C ASP A 444 -16.47 -15.27 14.96
N PHE A 445 -16.99 -15.52 16.17
CA PHE A 445 -16.21 -16.10 17.28
C PHE A 445 -15.65 -17.48 16.93
N GLU A 446 -16.44 -18.34 16.30
CA GLU A 446 -15.97 -19.67 15.86
C GLU A 446 -14.85 -19.55 14.84
N ILE A 447 -15.04 -18.74 13.80
CA ILE A 447 -14.04 -18.51 12.75
C ILE A 447 -12.73 -17.96 13.34
N ILE A 448 -12.81 -16.91 14.16
CA ILE A 448 -11.64 -16.25 14.75
C ILE A 448 -10.94 -17.19 15.75
N SER A 449 -11.70 -17.96 16.52
CA SER A 449 -11.16 -18.96 17.43
C SER A 449 -10.32 -20.01 16.68
N ASP A 450 -10.82 -20.52 15.56
CA ASP A 450 -10.11 -21.51 14.74
C ASP A 450 -8.85 -20.94 14.09
N ILE A 451 -8.92 -19.72 13.59
CA ILE A 451 -7.72 -19.02 13.04
C ILE A 451 -6.65 -18.86 14.11
N THR A 452 -7.06 -18.46 15.32
CA THR A 452 -6.11 -18.21 16.43
C THR A 452 -5.47 -19.51 16.93
N LYS A 453 -6.22 -20.64 16.97
CA LYS A 453 -5.66 -21.97 17.32
C LYS A 453 -4.61 -22.43 16.30
N LYS A 454 -4.89 -22.29 15.01
CA LYS A 454 -3.94 -22.67 13.96
C LYS A 454 -2.64 -21.89 14.03
N ASN A 455 -2.69 -20.61 14.34
CA ASN A 455 -1.50 -19.77 14.51
C ASN A 455 -0.65 -20.18 15.73
N GLN A 456 -1.28 -20.59 16.83
CA GLN A 456 -0.57 -21.09 18.01
C GLN A 456 0.13 -22.43 17.75
N SER A 457 -0.47 -23.31 16.97
CA SER A 457 0.16 -24.61 16.60
C SER A 457 1.34 -24.42 15.65
N SER A 458 1.26 -23.47 14.70
CA SER A 458 2.34 -23.17 13.76
C SER A 458 3.57 -22.55 14.45
N ASN A 459 3.37 -21.67 15.46
CA ASN A 459 4.47 -21.08 16.21
C ASN A 459 5.17 -22.12 17.12
N LYS A 460 4.44 -23.08 17.69
CA LYS A 460 5.06 -24.17 18.48
C LYS A 460 5.92 -25.12 17.62
N THR A 461 5.61 -25.25 16.35
CA THR A 461 6.39 -26.11 15.42
C THR A 461 7.69 -25.41 14.99
N ASN A 462 7.71 -24.09 14.89
CA ASN A 462 8.91 -23.31 14.56
C ASN A 462 9.89 -23.22 15.75
N ASP A 463 9.40 -23.13 16.99
CA ASP A 463 10.25 -23.13 18.20
C ASP A 463 10.94 -24.50 18.46
N VAL A 464 10.46 -25.59 17.84
CA VAL A 464 11.06 -26.94 17.94
C VAL A 464 12.12 -27.18 16.87
N ILE A 465 12.17 -26.35 15.82
CA ILE A 465 13.16 -26.48 14.74
C ILE A 465 14.41 -25.60 14.99
N GLU A 466 14.34 -24.63 15.92
CA GLU A 466 15.48 -23.78 16.30
C GLU A 466 16.19 -24.21 17.60
N GLN A 467 15.87 -25.37 18.14
CA GLN A 467 16.67 -26.07 19.20
C GLN A 467 17.45 -27.24 18.60
#